data_38b11242687a6abe524ff0167b321055
#
_entry.id   38b11242687a6abe524ff0167b321055
#
_cell.length_a   1.000
_cell.length_b   1.000
_cell.length_c   1.000
_cell.angle_alpha   90.00
_cell.angle_beta   90.00
_cell.angle_gamma   90.00
#
_symmetry.space_group_name_H-M   'P 1'
#
loop_
_entity.id
_entity.type
_entity.pdbx_description
1 polymer ?
#
loop_
_entity_poly.entity_id
_entity_poly.type
_entity_poly.pdbx_seq_one_letter_code
_entity_poly.pdbx_strand_id
1 'polypeptide(L)'
;QMAYASAIQVASSPSTIYNPLFIYGGVGLGKTHLMHAIGNRFLKNNPKAKVLCISAQQYIQEFLDIMRLSNVNRERFAEDMRRFNERYKGLDLLLIDDIQSFGNREGTQTNFFLTFENMVPHGKQIVLTSDTYPRNLKDFQERLLSRLTQGLIVTIEPPEFDMRVQILLLKAERSGLNMPREVAEIIAKNLKSNVRELEGAVQQVLAYTRFHQVDVTIDTVK
;
A
#
# COMPACT_ATOMS: atom_id res chain seq x y z
N GLN A 1 7.03 12.57 -7.78
CA GLN A 1 8.35 12.17 -8.34
C GLN A 1 9.23 11.45 -7.31
N MET A 2 9.35 11.98 -6.07
CA MET A 2 10.20 11.41 -5.00
C MET A 2 9.79 9.99 -4.60
N ALA A 3 8.48 9.73 -4.40
CA ALA A 3 7.99 8.39 -4.05
C ALA A 3 8.32 7.33 -5.11
N TYR A 4 8.23 7.68 -6.39
CA TYR A 4 8.59 6.78 -7.49
C TYR A 4 10.10 6.49 -7.53
N ALA A 5 10.95 7.51 -7.38
CA ALA A 5 12.39 7.34 -7.36
C ALA A 5 12.84 6.47 -6.18
N SER A 6 12.29 6.71 -4.98
CA SER A 6 12.55 5.90 -3.78
C SER A 6 12.09 4.45 -3.95
N ALA A 7 10.92 4.25 -4.58
CA ALA A 7 10.41 2.92 -4.88
C ALA A 7 11.34 2.13 -5.82
N ILE A 8 11.86 2.78 -6.86
CA ILE A 8 12.85 2.16 -7.77
C ILE A 8 14.12 1.79 -7.01
N GLN A 9 14.63 2.69 -6.17
CA GLN A 9 15.86 2.46 -5.40
C GLN A 9 15.71 1.27 -4.48
N VAL A 10 14.64 1.22 -3.67
CA VAL A 10 14.34 0.09 -2.76
C VAL A 10 14.17 -1.22 -3.52
N ALA A 11 13.49 -1.20 -4.67
CA ALA A 11 13.28 -2.39 -5.48
C ALA A 11 14.55 -2.90 -6.18
N SER A 12 15.56 -2.04 -6.37
CA SER A 12 16.80 -2.38 -7.08
C SER A 12 17.94 -2.76 -6.13
N SER A 13 17.99 -2.14 -4.97
CA SER A 13 19.06 -2.36 -3.98
C SER A 13 18.51 -2.08 -2.59
N PRO A 14 18.17 -3.11 -1.80
CA PRO A 14 17.78 -2.91 -0.41
C PRO A 14 18.87 -2.11 0.31
N SER A 15 18.48 -0.99 0.89
CA SER A 15 19.42 -0.06 1.52
C SER A 15 19.00 0.21 2.96
N THR A 16 19.96 0.27 3.86
CA THR A 16 19.73 0.72 5.24
C THR A 16 19.28 2.18 5.32
N ILE A 17 19.61 3.00 4.30
CA ILE A 17 19.27 4.43 4.25
C ILE A 17 17.76 4.64 4.06
N TYR A 18 17.09 3.74 3.32
CA TYR A 18 15.65 3.83 3.03
C TYR A 18 14.86 2.73 3.74
N ASN A 19 15.28 2.34 4.95
CA ASN A 19 14.66 1.26 5.69
C ASN A 19 14.24 1.72 7.11
N PRO A 20 12.93 1.79 7.37
CA PRO A 20 11.83 1.47 6.45
C PRO A 20 11.64 2.53 5.35
N LEU A 21 11.04 2.14 4.23
CA LEU A 21 10.41 3.09 3.31
C LEU A 21 8.95 3.27 3.75
N PHE A 22 8.60 4.47 4.17
CA PHE A 22 7.25 4.80 4.61
C PHE A 22 6.56 5.69 3.55
N ILE A 23 5.51 5.14 2.92
CA ILE A 23 4.77 5.81 1.86
C ILE A 23 3.44 6.28 2.43
N TYR A 24 3.20 7.59 2.49
CA TYR A 24 1.91 8.10 2.96
C TYR A 24 1.22 8.98 1.94
N GLY A 25 -0.08 9.19 2.15
CA GLY A 25 -0.91 10.05 1.29
C GLY A 25 -2.38 9.71 1.43
N GLY A 26 -3.23 10.56 0.93
CA GLY A 26 -4.69 10.40 1.00
C GLY A 26 -5.19 9.05 0.48
N VAL A 27 -6.45 8.72 0.80
CA VAL A 27 -7.10 7.50 0.33
C VAL A 27 -7.20 7.52 -1.20
N GLY A 28 -6.97 6.38 -1.84
CA GLY A 28 -7.16 6.22 -3.30
C GLY A 28 -6.08 6.86 -4.18
N LEU A 29 -4.93 7.26 -3.62
CA LEU A 29 -3.82 7.86 -4.38
C LEU A 29 -2.84 6.85 -4.99
N GLY A 30 -3.05 5.55 -4.79
CA GLY A 30 -2.22 4.51 -5.41
C GLY A 30 -1.06 4.01 -4.54
N LYS A 31 -1.07 4.23 -3.20
CA LYS A 31 -0.07 3.71 -2.26
C LYS A 31 0.12 2.20 -2.38
N THR A 32 -0.96 1.45 -2.28
CA THR A 32 -0.97 -0.02 -2.45
C THR A 32 -0.43 -0.44 -3.81
N HIS A 33 -0.77 0.30 -4.87
CA HIS A 33 -0.28 0.01 -6.22
C HIS A 33 1.24 0.19 -6.31
N LEU A 34 1.77 1.29 -5.76
CA LEU A 34 3.21 1.53 -5.72
C LEU A 34 3.93 0.47 -4.89
N MET A 35 3.37 0.09 -3.75
CA MET A 35 3.90 -0.97 -2.88
C MET A 35 3.98 -2.32 -3.61
N HIS A 36 2.93 -2.73 -4.34
CA HIS A 36 2.96 -3.94 -5.17
C HIS A 36 3.99 -3.85 -6.30
N ALA A 37 4.14 -2.68 -6.92
CA ALA A 37 5.15 -2.47 -7.96
C ALA A 37 6.58 -2.62 -7.41
N ILE A 38 6.85 -2.17 -6.17
CA ILE A 38 8.10 -2.41 -5.47
C ILE A 38 8.34 -3.91 -5.31
N GLY A 39 7.37 -4.64 -4.76
CA GLY A 39 7.48 -6.09 -4.52
C GLY A 39 7.75 -6.88 -5.81
N ASN A 40 6.99 -6.59 -6.86
CA ASN A 40 7.14 -7.24 -8.16
C ASN A 40 8.52 -6.97 -8.79
N ARG A 41 8.97 -5.71 -8.74
CA ARG A 41 10.30 -5.35 -9.27
C ARG A 41 11.42 -5.96 -8.44
N PHE A 42 11.28 -6.00 -7.11
CA PHE A 42 12.24 -6.63 -6.22
C PHE A 42 12.40 -8.12 -6.54
N LEU A 43 11.29 -8.86 -6.70
CA LEU A 43 11.29 -10.26 -7.10
C LEU A 43 11.90 -10.47 -8.50
N LYS A 44 11.62 -9.57 -9.45
CA LYS A 44 12.22 -9.63 -10.79
C LYS A 44 13.75 -9.51 -10.73
N ASN A 45 14.25 -8.65 -9.85
CA ASN A 45 15.71 -8.44 -9.67
C ASN A 45 16.34 -9.54 -8.80
N ASN A 46 15.56 -10.15 -7.91
CA ASN A 46 16.00 -11.17 -6.95
C ASN A 46 15.03 -12.35 -6.95
N PRO A 47 15.08 -13.27 -7.95
CA PRO A 47 14.07 -14.32 -8.11
C PRO A 47 13.97 -15.33 -6.96
N LYS A 48 15.02 -15.43 -6.11
CA LYS A 48 15.05 -16.32 -4.95
C LYS A 48 14.66 -15.64 -3.64
N ALA A 49 14.36 -14.34 -3.68
CA ALA A 49 14.02 -13.56 -2.50
C ALA A 49 12.65 -13.98 -1.93
N LYS A 50 12.55 -13.97 -0.62
CA LYS A 50 11.29 -14.19 0.10
C LYS A 50 10.61 -12.85 0.36
N VAL A 51 9.55 -12.58 -0.37
CA VAL A 51 8.77 -11.35 -0.28
C VAL A 51 7.38 -11.65 0.27
N LEU A 52 6.95 -10.88 1.26
CA LEU A 52 5.60 -10.93 1.80
C LEU A 52 4.94 -9.56 1.66
N CYS A 53 3.76 -9.55 1.05
CA CYS A 53 2.91 -8.37 0.92
C CYS A 53 1.57 -8.67 1.57
N ILE A 54 1.23 -7.94 2.64
CA ILE A 54 -0.01 -8.12 3.40
C ILE A 54 -0.59 -6.78 3.84
N SER A 55 -1.88 -6.76 4.19
CA SER A 55 -2.47 -5.62 4.89
C SER A 55 -2.15 -5.68 6.39
N ALA A 56 -2.13 -4.52 7.05
CA ALA A 56 -2.02 -4.46 8.51
C ALA A 56 -3.14 -5.23 9.21
N GLN A 57 -4.35 -5.23 8.65
CA GLN A 57 -5.47 -6.00 9.17
C GLN A 57 -5.22 -7.51 9.11
N GLN A 58 -4.63 -8.00 8.02
CA GLN A 58 -4.26 -9.41 7.91
C GLN A 58 -3.18 -9.80 8.92
N TYR A 59 -2.15 -8.95 9.11
CA TYR A 59 -1.14 -9.14 10.17
C TYR A 59 -1.78 -9.22 11.56
N ILE A 60 -2.71 -8.30 11.87
CA ILE A 60 -3.45 -8.28 13.13
C ILE A 60 -4.22 -9.58 13.31
N GLN A 61 -4.95 -10.02 12.29
CA GLN A 61 -5.77 -11.22 12.37
C GLN A 61 -4.92 -12.47 12.62
N GLU A 62 -3.83 -12.66 11.87
CA GLU A 62 -2.90 -13.77 12.06
C GLU A 62 -2.34 -13.79 13.50
N PHE A 63 -1.94 -12.62 14.02
CA PHE A 63 -1.44 -12.49 15.39
C PHE A 63 -2.51 -12.78 16.45
N LEU A 64 -3.72 -12.24 16.30
CA LEU A 64 -4.81 -12.45 17.23
C LEU A 64 -5.28 -13.91 17.28
N ASP A 65 -5.29 -14.60 16.14
CA ASP A 65 -5.66 -16.02 16.08
C ASP A 65 -4.68 -16.88 16.89
N ILE A 66 -3.39 -16.55 16.85
CA ILE A 66 -2.38 -17.20 17.70
C ILE A 66 -2.61 -16.84 19.19
N MET A 67 -2.85 -15.56 19.48
CA MET A 67 -3.06 -15.09 20.86
C MET A 67 -4.26 -15.74 21.54
N ARG A 68 -5.33 -16.07 20.81
CA ARG A 68 -6.50 -16.80 21.33
C ARG A 68 -6.14 -18.19 21.89
N LEU A 69 -5.06 -18.80 21.38
CA LEU A 69 -4.60 -20.11 21.86
C LEU A 69 -3.86 -20.03 23.19
N SER A 70 -3.40 -18.85 23.62
CA SER A 70 -2.56 -18.68 24.81
C SER A 70 -3.19 -19.27 26.09
N ASN A 71 -4.52 -19.16 26.22
CA ASN A 71 -5.28 -19.66 27.37
C ASN A 71 -5.91 -21.06 27.17
N VAL A 72 -5.86 -21.59 25.94
CA VAL A 72 -6.52 -22.86 25.58
C VAL A 72 -5.49 -23.98 25.45
N ASN A 73 -4.39 -23.73 24.76
CA ASN A 73 -3.34 -24.70 24.52
C ASN A 73 -1.97 -24.02 24.48
N ARG A 74 -1.23 -24.08 25.56
CA ARG A 74 0.05 -23.37 25.76
C ARG A 74 1.15 -23.87 24.83
N GLU A 75 1.20 -25.17 24.56
CA GLU A 75 2.22 -25.75 23.67
C GLU A 75 1.98 -25.32 22.21
N ARG A 76 0.72 -25.43 21.76
CA ARG A 76 0.32 -24.96 20.41
C ARG A 76 0.54 -23.46 20.23
N PHE A 77 0.21 -22.66 21.25
CA PHE A 77 0.49 -21.23 21.25
C PHE A 77 1.98 -20.95 21.04
N ALA A 78 2.84 -21.63 21.79
CA ALA A 78 4.30 -21.43 21.70
C ALA A 78 4.84 -21.83 20.30
N GLU A 79 4.34 -22.94 19.76
CA GLU A 79 4.73 -23.40 18.43
C GLU A 79 4.24 -22.46 17.32
N ASP A 80 2.98 -22.04 17.33
CA ASP A 80 2.41 -21.16 16.31
C ASP A 80 3.04 -19.76 16.39
N MET A 81 3.35 -19.25 17.59
CA MET A 81 4.07 -17.99 17.77
C MET A 81 5.50 -18.09 17.23
N ARG A 82 6.18 -19.22 17.47
CA ARG A 82 7.52 -19.45 16.91
C ARG A 82 7.49 -19.47 15.39
N ARG A 83 6.54 -20.23 14.78
CA ARG A 83 6.37 -20.28 13.31
C ARG A 83 6.07 -18.91 12.71
N PHE A 84 5.21 -18.12 13.36
CA PHE A 84 4.90 -16.75 12.98
C PHE A 84 6.18 -15.91 12.94
N ASN A 85 6.94 -15.87 14.03
CA ASN A 85 8.17 -15.09 14.13
C ASN A 85 9.23 -15.55 13.11
N GLU A 86 9.42 -16.87 12.93
CA GLU A 86 10.35 -17.43 11.94
C GLU A 86 9.96 -17.06 10.50
N ARG A 87 8.67 -17.05 10.18
CA ARG A 87 8.17 -16.64 8.85
C ARG A 87 8.61 -15.21 8.54
N TYR A 88 8.38 -14.26 9.45
CA TYR A 88 8.75 -12.86 9.23
C TYR A 88 10.26 -12.65 9.24
N LYS A 89 10.98 -13.30 10.14
CA LYS A 89 12.45 -13.24 10.21
C LYS A 89 13.12 -13.77 8.93
N GLY A 90 12.50 -14.72 8.27
CA GLY A 90 13.01 -15.34 7.03
C GLY A 90 12.80 -14.52 5.76
N LEU A 91 12.12 -13.36 5.84
CA LEU A 91 11.84 -12.53 4.68
C LEU A 91 13.05 -11.69 4.27
N ASP A 92 13.14 -11.37 2.98
CA ASP A 92 14.06 -10.39 2.41
C ASP A 92 13.39 -9.03 2.24
N LEU A 93 12.07 -9.03 1.97
CA LEU A 93 11.25 -7.82 1.86
C LEU A 93 9.88 -8.06 2.50
N LEU A 94 9.50 -7.17 3.42
CA LEU A 94 8.16 -7.11 4.02
C LEU A 94 7.46 -5.83 3.57
N LEU A 95 6.26 -5.99 3.01
CA LEU A 95 5.40 -4.91 2.54
C LEU A 95 4.11 -4.96 3.34
N ILE A 96 3.82 -3.91 4.13
CA ILE A 96 2.57 -3.82 4.92
C ILE A 96 1.76 -2.61 4.46
N ASP A 97 0.53 -2.87 4.06
CA ASP A 97 -0.43 -1.85 3.64
C ASP A 97 -1.29 -1.38 4.81
N ASP A 98 -1.55 -0.06 4.85
CA ASP A 98 -2.46 0.58 5.80
C ASP A 98 -2.08 0.37 7.28
N ILE A 99 -0.81 0.67 7.63
CA ILE A 99 -0.24 0.50 8.98
C ILE A 99 -1.03 1.24 10.08
N GLN A 100 -1.79 2.30 9.74
CA GLN A 100 -2.64 3.02 10.69
C GLN A 100 -3.66 2.11 11.40
N SER A 101 -3.98 0.95 10.82
CA SER A 101 -4.86 -0.06 11.45
C SER A 101 -4.28 -0.68 12.73
N PHE A 102 -2.99 -0.47 13.03
CA PHE A 102 -2.36 -0.91 14.29
C PHE A 102 -2.74 -0.02 15.49
N GLY A 103 -3.37 1.13 15.26
CA GLY A 103 -3.85 2.00 16.35
C GLY A 103 -4.71 1.22 17.38
N ASN A 104 -4.56 1.53 18.67
CA ASN A 104 -5.24 0.86 19.79
C ASN A 104 -4.97 -0.66 19.91
N ARG A 105 -3.87 -1.18 19.32
CA ARG A 105 -3.53 -2.62 19.34
C ARG A 105 -2.13 -2.85 19.89
N GLU A 106 -1.94 -2.55 21.16
CA GLU A 106 -0.63 -2.57 21.82
C GLU A 106 0.12 -3.91 21.65
N GLY A 107 -0.55 -5.04 21.80
CA GLY A 107 0.06 -6.37 21.61
C GLY A 107 0.59 -6.57 20.18
N THR A 108 -0.19 -6.16 19.18
CA THR A 108 0.22 -6.23 17.76
C THR A 108 1.38 -5.30 17.49
N GLN A 109 1.34 -4.06 18.00
CA GLN A 109 2.43 -3.10 17.85
C GLN A 109 3.73 -3.61 18.48
N THR A 110 3.62 -4.22 19.68
CA THR A 110 4.79 -4.83 20.35
C THR A 110 5.36 -5.98 19.53
N ASN A 111 4.53 -6.85 18.98
CA ASN A 111 4.99 -7.96 18.14
C ASN A 111 5.60 -7.44 16.83
N PHE A 112 4.97 -6.44 16.19
CA PHE A 112 5.52 -5.83 14.99
C PHE A 112 6.85 -5.12 15.25
N PHE A 113 6.98 -4.46 16.39
CA PHE A 113 8.26 -3.87 16.81
C PHE A 113 9.37 -4.93 16.87
N LEU A 114 9.10 -6.12 17.43
CA LEU A 114 10.07 -7.22 17.44
C LEU A 114 10.38 -7.72 16.02
N THR A 115 9.39 -7.79 15.14
CA THR A 115 9.61 -8.12 13.71
C THR A 115 10.55 -7.10 13.06
N PHE A 116 10.32 -5.81 13.32
CA PHE A 116 11.15 -4.72 12.84
C PHE A 116 12.61 -4.84 13.30
N GLU A 117 12.82 -5.04 14.63
CA GLU A 117 14.13 -5.21 15.23
C GLU A 117 14.87 -6.47 14.74
N ASN A 118 14.13 -7.47 14.28
CA ASN A 118 14.72 -8.67 13.68
C ASN A 118 15.07 -8.49 12.19
N MET A 119 14.40 -7.62 11.47
CA MET A 119 14.58 -7.47 10.02
C MET A 119 15.63 -6.40 9.67
N VAL A 120 15.44 -5.18 10.17
CA VAL A 120 16.24 -4.01 9.74
C VAL A 120 17.73 -4.15 10.04
N PRO A 121 18.17 -4.57 11.24
CA PRO A 121 19.60 -4.76 11.52
C PRO A 121 20.25 -5.86 10.68
N HIS A 122 19.44 -6.79 10.14
CA HIS A 122 19.93 -7.87 9.28
C HIS A 122 19.86 -7.53 7.78
N GLY A 123 19.71 -6.24 7.44
CA GLY A 123 19.67 -5.78 6.05
C GLY A 123 18.41 -6.19 5.27
N LYS A 124 17.36 -6.61 5.98
CA LYS A 124 16.06 -6.95 5.36
C LYS A 124 15.21 -5.69 5.20
N GLN A 125 14.54 -5.56 4.07
CA GLN A 125 13.80 -4.34 3.73
C GLN A 125 12.36 -4.38 4.24
N ILE A 126 11.91 -3.24 4.78
CA ILE A 126 10.50 -3.01 5.15
C ILE A 126 9.96 -1.83 4.35
N VAL A 127 8.77 -2.00 3.78
CA VAL A 127 8.00 -0.94 3.12
C VAL A 127 6.62 -0.88 3.76
N LEU A 128 6.20 0.31 4.14
CA LEU A 128 4.94 0.54 4.84
C LEU A 128 4.12 1.58 4.10
N THR A 129 2.82 1.42 4.08
CA THR A 129 1.92 2.46 3.60
C THR A 129 1.00 2.97 4.71
N SER A 130 0.56 4.21 4.61
CA SER A 130 -0.42 4.83 5.51
C SER A 130 -1.21 5.93 4.81
N ASP A 131 -2.41 6.21 5.29
CA ASP A 131 -3.14 7.42 4.93
C ASP A 131 -2.64 8.68 5.66
N THR A 132 -1.84 8.47 6.71
CA THR A 132 -1.43 9.48 7.67
C THR A 132 0.09 9.53 7.81
N TYR A 133 0.65 10.72 7.99
CA TYR A 133 2.07 10.91 8.30
C TYR A 133 2.43 10.21 9.63
N PRO A 134 3.60 9.55 9.78
CA PRO A 134 3.91 8.70 10.94
C PRO A 134 3.71 9.37 12.30
N ARG A 135 4.11 10.63 12.46
CA ARG A 135 3.96 11.36 13.73
C ARG A 135 2.50 11.69 14.09
N ASN A 136 1.59 11.59 13.13
CA ASN A 136 0.17 11.85 13.32
C ASN A 136 -0.64 10.56 13.51
N LEU A 137 0.02 9.39 13.52
CA LEU A 137 -0.62 8.11 13.84
C LEU A 137 -1.10 8.14 15.29
N LYS A 138 -2.40 7.92 15.47
CA LYS A 138 -3.02 7.92 16.80
C LYS A 138 -2.86 6.55 17.46
N ASP A 139 -2.72 6.56 18.77
CA ASP A 139 -2.70 5.35 19.62
C ASP A 139 -1.58 4.37 19.25
N PHE A 140 -0.42 4.92 18.86
CA PHE A 140 0.81 4.19 18.61
C PHE A 140 1.80 4.36 19.75
N GLN A 141 2.53 3.28 20.06
CA GLN A 141 3.62 3.31 21.02
C GLN A 141 4.78 4.15 20.47
N GLU A 142 5.35 5.04 21.29
CA GLU A 142 6.45 5.93 20.89
C GLU A 142 7.66 5.19 20.31
N ARG A 143 8.00 4.02 20.89
CA ARG A 143 9.10 3.20 20.40
C ARG A 143 8.89 2.73 18.95
N LEU A 144 7.64 2.38 18.57
CA LEU A 144 7.33 1.99 17.21
C LEU A 144 7.35 3.21 16.28
N LEU A 145 6.75 4.34 16.68
CA LEU A 145 6.80 5.60 15.92
C LEU A 145 8.24 6.04 15.63
N SER A 146 9.13 5.92 16.61
CA SER A 146 10.56 6.21 16.44
C SER A 146 11.18 5.37 15.31
N ARG A 147 10.85 4.08 15.23
CA ARG A 147 11.34 3.19 14.16
C ARG A 147 10.72 3.52 12.80
N LEU A 148 9.41 3.81 12.76
CA LEU A 148 8.71 4.19 11.53
C LEU A 148 9.29 5.47 10.91
N THR A 149 9.80 6.39 11.73
CA THR A 149 10.39 7.67 11.31
C THR A 149 11.90 7.62 11.05
N GLN A 150 12.55 6.52 11.35
CA GLN A 150 14.01 6.38 11.20
C GLN A 150 14.44 6.31 9.74
N GLY A 151 13.61 5.74 8.87
CA GLY A 151 13.90 5.55 7.45
C GLY A 151 13.48 6.72 6.58
N LEU A 152 13.15 6.43 5.33
CA LEU A 152 12.69 7.43 4.37
C LEU A 152 11.17 7.53 4.37
N ILE A 153 10.64 8.72 4.58
CA ILE A 153 9.21 9.02 4.50
C ILE A 153 8.95 9.77 3.19
N VAL A 154 8.04 9.27 2.38
CA VAL A 154 7.64 9.88 1.11
C VAL A 154 6.13 10.02 1.03
N THR A 155 5.68 11.12 0.42
CA THR A 155 4.26 11.36 0.18
C THR A 155 3.84 11.04 -1.25
N ILE A 156 2.60 10.57 -1.40
CA ILE A 156 1.90 10.53 -2.70
C ILE A 156 0.83 11.62 -2.65
N GLU A 157 0.99 12.60 -3.51
CA GLU A 157 0.06 13.71 -3.67
C GLU A 157 -1.02 13.40 -4.70
N PRO A 158 -2.19 14.06 -4.63
CA PRO A 158 -3.19 13.98 -5.67
C PRO A 158 -2.60 14.32 -7.05
N PRO A 159 -3.00 13.60 -8.12
CA PRO A 159 -2.48 13.87 -9.45
C PRO A 159 -2.93 15.24 -9.96
N GLU A 160 -2.02 15.93 -10.65
CA GLU A 160 -2.32 17.17 -11.37
C GLU A 160 -3.31 16.93 -12.52
N PHE A 161 -3.88 18.01 -13.07
CA PHE A 161 -4.95 17.92 -14.08
C PHE A 161 -4.56 17.03 -15.28
N ASP A 162 -3.41 17.28 -15.90
CA ASP A 162 -2.96 16.52 -17.07
C ASP A 162 -2.75 15.04 -16.75
N MET A 163 -2.24 14.75 -15.56
CA MET A 163 -2.07 13.37 -15.09
C MET A 163 -3.43 12.70 -14.87
N ARG A 164 -4.45 13.40 -14.34
CA ARG A 164 -5.81 12.86 -14.20
C ARG A 164 -6.40 12.50 -15.55
N VAL A 165 -6.24 13.39 -16.55
CA VAL A 165 -6.69 13.11 -17.93
C VAL A 165 -6.03 11.85 -18.48
N GLN A 166 -4.70 11.73 -18.33
CA GLN A 166 -3.98 10.54 -18.78
C GLN A 166 -4.44 9.25 -18.06
N ILE A 167 -4.68 9.33 -16.74
CA ILE A 167 -5.20 8.20 -15.96
C ILE A 167 -6.57 7.76 -16.49
N LEU A 168 -7.48 8.70 -16.74
CA LEU A 168 -8.82 8.43 -17.28
C LEU A 168 -8.74 7.74 -18.65
N LEU A 169 -7.95 8.27 -19.58
CA LEU A 169 -7.77 7.69 -20.90
C LEU A 169 -7.19 6.28 -20.83
N LEU A 170 -6.15 6.06 -20.03
CA LEU A 170 -5.53 4.76 -19.86
C LEU A 170 -6.48 3.73 -19.22
N LYS A 171 -7.30 4.16 -18.24
CA LYS A 171 -8.28 3.29 -17.58
C LYS A 171 -9.44 2.96 -18.51
N ALA A 172 -9.91 3.93 -19.30
CA ALA A 172 -10.92 3.72 -20.32
C ALA A 172 -10.45 2.70 -21.37
N GLU A 173 -9.26 2.89 -21.92
CA GLU A 173 -8.65 1.97 -22.88
C GLU A 173 -8.58 0.52 -22.34
N ARG A 174 -8.08 0.34 -21.11
CA ARG A 174 -7.99 -0.97 -20.43
C ARG A 174 -9.36 -1.62 -20.21
N SER A 175 -10.40 -0.82 -20.08
CA SER A 175 -11.79 -1.29 -19.91
C SER A 175 -12.52 -1.49 -21.26
N GLY A 176 -11.83 -1.29 -22.39
CA GLY A 176 -12.40 -1.37 -23.73
C GLY A 176 -13.38 -0.23 -24.04
N LEU A 177 -13.23 0.92 -23.36
CA LEU A 177 -14.05 2.12 -23.57
C LEU A 177 -13.27 3.12 -24.43
N ASN A 178 -13.79 3.47 -25.59
CA ASN A 178 -13.23 4.53 -26.42
C ASN A 178 -13.70 5.89 -25.86
N MET A 179 -12.87 6.50 -25.03
CA MET A 179 -13.16 7.78 -24.38
C MET A 179 -12.46 8.93 -25.12
N PRO A 180 -13.21 9.88 -25.71
CA PRO A 180 -12.63 11.09 -26.28
C PRO A 180 -11.89 11.91 -25.22
N ARG A 181 -10.80 12.56 -25.62
CA ARG A 181 -9.98 13.37 -24.70
C ARG A 181 -10.78 14.49 -24.03
N GLU A 182 -11.67 15.13 -24.77
CA GLU A 182 -12.55 16.20 -24.28
C GLU A 182 -13.44 15.72 -23.12
N VAL A 183 -13.94 14.49 -23.19
CA VAL A 183 -14.73 13.87 -22.14
C VAL A 183 -13.86 13.60 -20.91
N ALA A 184 -12.64 13.07 -21.11
CA ALA A 184 -11.69 12.85 -20.02
C ALA A 184 -11.32 14.18 -19.32
N GLU A 185 -11.16 15.27 -20.06
CA GLU A 185 -10.87 16.60 -19.51
C GLU A 185 -12.04 17.15 -18.66
N ILE A 186 -13.29 16.94 -19.09
CA ILE A 186 -14.46 17.33 -18.30
C ILE A 186 -14.52 16.53 -16.98
N ILE A 187 -14.33 15.22 -17.04
CA ILE A 187 -14.31 14.38 -15.84
C ILE A 187 -13.16 14.80 -14.92
N ALA A 188 -11.95 15.00 -15.45
CA ALA A 188 -10.78 15.42 -14.69
C ALA A 188 -10.93 16.80 -14.04
N LYS A 189 -11.69 17.71 -14.63
CA LYS A 189 -12.00 19.04 -14.08
C LYS A 189 -12.89 18.95 -12.86
N ASN A 190 -13.83 18.02 -12.86
CA ASN A 190 -14.80 17.84 -11.77
C ASN A 190 -14.27 16.93 -10.64
N LEU A 191 -13.49 15.88 -10.97
CA LEU A 191 -12.94 14.95 -10.02
C LEU A 191 -11.47 15.27 -9.72
N LYS A 192 -11.21 15.85 -8.56
CA LYS A 192 -9.88 16.36 -8.16
C LYS A 192 -9.23 15.55 -7.04
N SER A 193 -9.98 14.70 -6.36
CA SER A 193 -9.58 14.18 -5.05
C SER A 193 -8.64 12.98 -5.13
N ASN A 194 -8.96 11.94 -5.88
CA ASN A 194 -8.19 10.70 -5.88
C ASN A 194 -8.40 9.84 -7.14
N VAL A 195 -7.50 8.87 -7.34
CA VAL A 195 -7.51 7.98 -8.50
C VAL A 195 -8.68 6.99 -8.47
N ARG A 196 -9.17 6.59 -7.28
CA ARG A 196 -10.34 5.69 -7.17
C ARG A 196 -11.61 6.34 -7.72
N GLU A 197 -11.80 7.63 -7.51
CA GLU A 197 -12.94 8.36 -8.08
C GLU A 197 -12.85 8.42 -9.61
N LEU A 198 -11.66 8.63 -10.16
CA LEU A 198 -11.45 8.58 -11.61
C LEU A 198 -11.76 7.19 -12.18
N GLU A 199 -11.33 6.11 -11.51
CA GLU A 199 -11.67 4.74 -11.90
C GLU A 199 -13.19 4.50 -11.81
N GLY A 200 -13.82 4.95 -10.73
CA GLY A 200 -15.28 4.87 -10.56
C GLY A 200 -16.03 5.58 -11.69
N ALA A 201 -15.60 6.78 -12.08
CA ALA A 201 -16.19 7.52 -13.19
C ALA A 201 -16.08 6.75 -14.52
N VAL A 202 -14.92 6.17 -14.83
CA VAL A 202 -14.74 5.34 -16.04
C VAL A 202 -15.72 4.16 -16.04
N GLN A 203 -15.89 3.49 -14.88
CA GLN A 203 -16.82 2.37 -14.78
C GLN A 203 -18.29 2.80 -14.93
N GLN A 204 -18.66 3.96 -14.39
CA GLN A 204 -20.01 4.53 -14.56
C GLN A 204 -20.31 4.87 -16.01
N VAL A 205 -19.37 5.54 -16.70
CA VAL A 205 -19.50 5.85 -18.13
C VAL A 205 -19.60 4.58 -18.95
N LEU A 206 -18.78 3.58 -18.67
CA LEU A 206 -18.81 2.28 -19.34
C LEU A 206 -20.16 1.57 -19.14
N ALA A 207 -20.69 1.55 -17.92
CA ALA A 207 -21.97 0.93 -17.62
C ALA A 207 -23.12 1.65 -18.33
N TYR A 208 -23.11 2.99 -18.29
CA TYR A 208 -24.14 3.82 -18.94
C TYR A 208 -24.16 3.61 -20.46
N THR A 209 -23.00 3.71 -21.12
CA THR A 209 -22.91 3.58 -22.58
C THR A 209 -23.26 2.19 -23.07
N ARG A 210 -22.90 1.14 -22.32
CA ARG A 210 -23.30 -0.24 -22.65
C ARG A 210 -24.80 -0.48 -22.47
N PHE A 211 -25.40 0.06 -21.40
CA PHE A 211 -26.82 -0.13 -21.13
C PHE A 211 -27.68 0.59 -22.13
N HIS A 212 -27.33 1.83 -22.50
CA HIS A 212 -28.08 2.65 -23.44
C HIS A 212 -27.65 2.46 -24.90
N GLN A 213 -26.61 1.67 -25.17
CA GLN A 213 -26.03 1.45 -26.51
C GLN A 213 -25.68 2.76 -27.22
N VAL A 214 -25.09 3.71 -26.48
CA VAL A 214 -24.67 5.03 -26.97
C VAL A 214 -23.17 5.21 -26.90
N ASP A 215 -22.66 6.09 -27.75
CA ASP A 215 -21.24 6.46 -27.72
C ASP A 215 -20.91 7.37 -26.53
N VAL A 216 -19.63 7.40 -26.18
CA VAL A 216 -19.09 8.31 -25.15
C VAL A 216 -19.00 9.71 -25.74
N THR A 217 -19.86 10.60 -25.29
CA THR A 217 -19.90 12.01 -25.69
C THR A 217 -19.92 12.92 -24.45
N ILE A 218 -19.75 14.22 -24.67
CA ILE A 218 -19.86 15.23 -23.59
C ILE A 218 -21.24 15.18 -22.93
N ASP A 219 -22.28 14.92 -23.69
CA ASP A 219 -23.64 14.91 -23.15
C ASP A 219 -23.99 13.64 -22.35
N THR A 220 -23.25 12.54 -22.60
CA THR A 220 -23.39 11.30 -21.80
C THR A 220 -22.69 11.35 -20.45
N VAL A 221 -21.87 12.36 -20.17
CA VAL A 221 -21.08 12.49 -18.93
C VAL A 221 -21.41 13.75 -18.10
N LYS A 222 -22.34 14.57 -18.55
CA LYS A 222 -22.92 15.68 -17.79
C LYS A 222 -24.01 15.19 -16.84
#